data_100afaa867fcc67a136d1d655a27039a
#
_entry.id   100afaa867fcc67a136d1d655a27039a
#
_cell.length_a   1.000
_cell.length_b   1.000
_cell.length_c   1.000
_cell.angle_alpha   90.00
_cell.angle_beta   90.00
_cell.angle_gamma   90.00
#
_symmetry.space_group_name_H-M   'P 1'
#
loop_
_entity.id
_entity.type
_entity.pdbx_description
1 polymer ?
#
loop_
_entity_poly.entity_id
_entity_poly.type
_entity_poly.pdbx_seq_one_letter_code
_entity_poly.pdbx_strand_id
1 'polypeptide(L)'
;MQEARAALGALLRELRQNATFTVRQLAEVLGWPHSKVSKLENGRQTPTETDIRVWTQATNAEHETDGLLARLRTLEFQHVEWQRQLTSGLKSHQVKLTELNARTRFFRVFEPTFVPGLLQIPDYARFRFEQSGRVFGVRHDIDEAVYTRIQRQEILYRPEKRFHFVLTEAVLRYRLCPAAVMLGQLDRLVSLSMLPNVKLGIIGFGVAYDVAPSHGFWLLDDDRVMVETFSAELNLAQPQETELYGRIFAQLATVEGISYGREARSLITKAAEQWTTYLPER
;
A
#
# COMPACT_ATOMS: atom_id res chain seq x y z
N MET A 1 5.76 15.90 -1.83
CA MET A 1 4.57 16.75 -2.13
C MET A 1 4.90 18.00 -2.93
N GLN A 2 5.87 18.82 -2.54
CA GLN A 2 6.18 20.05 -3.27
C GLN A 2 6.72 19.78 -4.68
N GLU A 3 7.62 18.80 -4.83
CA GLU A 3 8.16 18.39 -6.13
C GLU A 3 7.09 17.81 -7.08
N ALA A 4 6.19 16.97 -6.58
CA ALA A 4 5.12 16.40 -7.39
C ALA A 4 4.09 17.47 -7.81
N ARG A 5 3.78 18.45 -6.95
CA ARG A 5 2.99 19.62 -7.34
C ARG A 5 3.70 20.49 -8.36
N ALA A 6 5.01 20.68 -8.19
CA ALA A 6 5.82 21.41 -9.15
C ALA A 6 5.86 20.70 -10.52
N ALA A 7 5.97 19.38 -10.53
CA ALA A 7 5.92 18.57 -11.76
C ALA A 7 4.57 18.70 -12.47
N LEU A 8 3.43 18.59 -11.75
CA LEU A 8 2.10 18.82 -12.34
C LEU A 8 1.94 20.25 -12.85
N GLY A 9 2.44 21.23 -12.08
CA GLY A 9 2.44 22.63 -12.47
C GLY A 9 3.28 22.89 -13.73
N ALA A 10 4.41 22.21 -13.87
CA ALA A 10 5.26 22.30 -15.08
C ALA A 10 4.53 21.79 -16.33
N LEU A 11 3.78 20.68 -16.22
CA LEU A 11 2.96 20.16 -17.32
C LEU A 11 1.85 21.14 -17.71
N LEU A 12 1.14 21.70 -16.72
CA LEU A 12 0.14 22.74 -17.01
C LEU A 12 0.75 23.94 -17.73
N ARG A 13 1.95 24.37 -17.33
CA ARG A 13 2.71 25.44 -17.99
C ARG A 13 3.05 25.06 -19.43
N GLU A 14 3.51 23.83 -19.65
CA GLU A 14 3.84 23.32 -21.00
C GLU A 14 2.61 23.37 -21.92
N LEU A 15 1.44 22.89 -21.46
CA LEU A 15 0.20 22.98 -22.24
C LEU A 15 -0.18 24.41 -22.60
N ARG A 16 -0.06 25.34 -21.66
CA ARG A 16 -0.28 26.77 -21.92
C ARG A 16 0.69 27.31 -22.97
N GLN A 17 1.98 26.97 -22.85
CA GLN A 17 3.01 27.43 -23.80
C GLN A 17 2.79 26.86 -25.19
N ASN A 18 2.45 25.58 -25.30
CA ASN A 18 2.12 24.92 -26.56
C ASN A 18 0.91 25.56 -27.25
N ALA A 19 -0.07 26.01 -26.46
CA ALA A 19 -1.20 26.80 -26.93
C ALA A 19 -0.87 28.31 -27.18
N THR A 20 0.41 28.69 -27.04
CA THR A 20 0.92 30.06 -27.27
C THR A 20 0.34 31.14 -26.35
N PHE A 21 -0.29 30.78 -25.25
CA PHE A 21 -0.82 31.73 -24.26
C PHE A 21 0.26 32.25 -23.29
N THR A 22 0.25 33.55 -23.03
CA THR A 22 0.86 34.10 -21.82
C THR A 22 0.02 33.74 -20.59
N VAL A 23 0.60 33.81 -19.39
CA VAL A 23 -0.13 33.59 -18.12
C VAL A 23 -1.36 34.51 -18.02
N ARG A 24 -1.23 35.75 -18.48
CA ARG A 24 -2.31 36.74 -18.44
C ARG A 24 -3.45 36.38 -19.40
N GLN A 25 -3.10 36.02 -20.65
CA GLN A 25 -4.08 35.63 -21.66
C GLN A 25 -4.87 34.38 -21.23
N LEU A 26 -4.19 33.36 -20.72
CA LEU A 26 -4.90 32.17 -20.21
C LEU A 26 -5.79 32.50 -19.02
N ALA A 27 -5.34 33.36 -18.10
CA ALA A 27 -6.16 33.81 -16.99
C ALA A 27 -7.43 34.53 -17.46
N GLU A 28 -7.33 35.37 -18.48
CA GLU A 28 -8.48 36.05 -19.10
C GLU A 28 -9.46 35.04 -19.75
N VAL A 29 -8.95 34.08 -20.51
CA VAL A 29 -9.77 33.01 -21.14
C VAL A 29 -10.50 32.16 -20.11
N LEU A 30 -9.82 31.82 -19.00
CA LEU A 30 -10.39 30.99 -17.92
C LEU A 30 -11.30 31.79 -16.96
N GLY A 31 -11.32 33.13 -17.06
CA GLY A 31 -12.00 33.98 -16.09
C GLY A 31 -11.37 33.93 -14.67
N TRP A 32 -10.06 33.63 -14.59
CA TRP A 32 -9.34 33.48 -13.32
C TRP A 32 -8.42 34.65 -13.00
N PRO A 33 -8.16 34.88 -11.71
CA PRO A 33 -7.08 35.78 -11.34
C PRO A 33 -5.73 35.30 -11.88
N HIS A 34 -4.89 36.18 -12.41
CA HIS A 34 -3.54 35.90 -12.86
C HIS A 34 -2.70 35.13 -11.82
N SER A 35 -2.87 35.49 -10.53
CA SER A 35 -2.20 34.83 -9.42
C SER A 35 -2.58 33.35 -9.26
N LYS A 36 -3.78 32.93 -9.65
CA LYS A 36 -4.20 31.51 -9.61
C LYS A 36 -3.43 30.72 -10.64
N VAL A 37 -3.38 31.16 -11.88
CA VAL A 37 -2.61 30.51 -12.95
C VAL A 37 -1.15 30.37 -12.55
N SER A 38 -0.54 31.46 -12.09
CA SER A 38 0.86 31.47 -11.62
C SER A 38 1.10 30.50 -10.44
N LYS A 39 0.18 30.43 -9.46
CA LYS A 39 0.33 29.51 -8.33
C LYS A 39 0.23 28.05 -8.75
N LEU A 40 -0.66 27.71 -9.68
CA LEU A 40 -0.83 26.36 -10.21
C LEU A 40 0.44 25.92 -10.95
N GLU A 41 0.94 26.74 -11.87
CA GLU A 41 2.14 26.45 -12.67
C GLU A 41 3.41 26.32 -11.83
N ASN A 42 3.51 27.04 -10.70
CA ASN A 42 4.66 26.97 -9.81
C ASN A 42 4.49 25.96 -8.66
N GLY A 43 3.44 25.12 -8.69
CA GLY A 43 3.19 24.14 -7.64
C GLY A 43 2.92 24.72 -6.26
N ARG A 44 2.58 26.01 -6.17
CA ARG A 44 2.21 26.69 -4.90
C ARG A 44 0.77 26.45 -4.49
N GLN A 45 -0.04 25.96 -5.42
CA GLN A 45 -1.43 25.55 -5.21
C GLN A 45 -1.67 24.26 -5.99
N THR A 46 -2.43 23.32 -5.41
CA THR A 46 -2.87 22.11 -6.11
C THR A 46 -4.09 22.46 -6.98
N PRO A 47 -4.12 22.10 -8.26
CA PRO A 47 -5.32 22.25 -9.08
C PRO A 47 -6.44 21.33 -8.57
N THR A 48 -7.69 21.69 -8.81
CA THR A 48 -8.83 20.79 -8.67
C THR A 48 -9.04 20.00 -9.98
N GLU A 49 -9.83 18.91 -9.94
CA GLU A 49 -10.23 18.20 -11.17
C GLU A 49 -10.88 19.14 -12.18
N THR A 50 -11.73 20.06 -11.71
CA THR A 50 -12.36 21.08 -12.53
C THR A 50 -11.34 22.03 -13.14
N ASP A 51 -10.32 22.45 -12.38
CA ASP A 51 -9.25 23.30 -12.89
C ASP A 51 -8.50 22.62 -14.04
N ILE A 52 -8.19 21.33 -13.92
CA ILE A 52 -7.53 20.56 -14.99
C ILE A 52 -8.41 20.50 -16.26
N ARG A 53 -9.70 20.16 -16.11
CA ARG A 53 -10.63 20.05 -17.26
C ARG A 53 -10.77 21.35 -18.03
N VAL A 54 -10.99 22.47 -17.33
CA VAL A 54 -11.12 23.78 -17.99
C VAL A 54 -9.80 24.26 -18.58
N TRP A 55 -8.67 23.90 -17.97
CA TRP A 55 -7.33 24.20 -18.48
C TRP A 55 -7.05 23.48 -19.80
N THR A 56 -7.27 22.15 -19.82
CA THR A 56 -7.04 21.34 -21.03
C THR A 56 -7.97 21.74 -22.16
N GLN A 57 -9.23 22.08 -21.87
CA GLN A 57 -10.16 22.61 -22.85
C GLN A 57 -9.69 23.94 -23.42
N ALA A 58 -9.28 24.88 -22.58
CA ALA A 58 -8.81 26.21 -23.02
C ALA A 58 -7.51 26.15 -23.83
N THR A 59 -6.70 25.12 -23.64
CA THR A 59 -5.44 24.91 -24.33
C THR A 59 -5.53 23.91 -25.51
N ASN A 60 -6.73 23.44 -25.88
CA ASN A 60 -6.99 22.41 -26.92
C ASN A 60 -6.18 21.11 -26.66
N ALA A 61 -6.05 20.72 -25.37
CA ALA A 61 -5.27 19.58 -24.92
C ALA A 61 -6.14 18.56 -24.15
N GLU A 62 -7.42 18.36 -24.59
CA GLU A 62 -8.36 17.46 -23.92
C GLU A 62 -7.85 16.02 -23.84
N HIS A 63 -7.03 15.59 -24.80
CA HIS A 63 -6.40 14.27 -24.80
C HIS A 63 -5.44 14.04 -23.62
N GLU A 64 -4.92 15.11 -23.00
CA GLU A 64 -4.07 15.04 -21.81
C GLU A 64 -4.86 15.03 -20.50
N THR A 65 -6.18 15.25 -20.55
CA THR A 65 -7.03 15.41 -19.36
C THR A 65 -6.92 14.20 -18.40
N ASP A 66 -7.10 13.00 -18.93
CA ASP A 66 -7.11 11.78 -18.11
C ASP A 66 -5.73 11.51 -17.46
N GLY A 67 -4.64 11.77 -18.20
CA GLY A 67 -3.28 11.69 -17.72
C GLY A 67 -3.01 12.68 -16.59
N LEU A 68 -3.47 13.93 -16.71
CA LEU A 68 -3.33 14.96 -15.68
C LEU A 68 -4.21 14.68 -14.46
N LEU A 69 -5.44 14.17 -14.64
CA LEU A 69 -6.31 13.75 -13.55
C LEU A 69 -5.73 12.57 -12.79
N ALA A 70 -5.13 11.59 -13.49
CA ALA A 70 -4.42 10.49 -12.84
C ALA A 70 -3.25 11.01 -11.99
N ARG A 71 -2.46 11.97 -12.50
CA ARG A 71 -1.38 12.62 -11.74
C ARG A 71 -1.89 13.43 -10.55
N LEU A 72 -3.02 14.14 -10.70
CA LEU A 72 -3.65 14.85 -9.58
C LEU A 72 -4.07 13.87 -8.49
N ARG A 73 -4.75 12.77 -8.86
CA ARG A 73 -5.15 11.73 -7.89
C ARG A 73 -3.94 11.11 -7.21
N THR A 74 -2.87 10.85 -7.95
CA THR A 74 -1.60 10.40 -7.37
C THR A 74 -1.05 11.42 -6.37
N LEU A 75 -1.11 12.71 -6.67
CA LEU A 75 -0.68 13.79 -5.78
C LEU A 75 -1.52 13.87 -4.50
N GLU A 76 -2.83 13.70 -4.61
CA GLU A 76 -3.75 13.68 -3.46
C GLU A 76 -3.58 12.40 -2.61
N PHE A 77 -3.16 11.29 -3.22
CA PHE A 77 -2.96 10.00 -2.57
C PHE A 77 -1.52 9.70 -2.17
N GLN A 78 -0.51 10.40 -2.74
CA GLN A 78 0.91 10.08 -2.56
C GLN A 78 1.48 10.36 -1.17
N HIS A 79 0.87 11.22 -0.37
CA HIS A 79 1.34 11.56 0.97
C HIS A 79 0.19 11.85 1.92
N VAL A 80 -0.58 10.82 2.22
CA VAL A 80 -1.26 10.88 3.50
C VAL A 80 -0.17 10.58 4.52
N GLU A 81 0.42 11.65 5.03
CA GLU A 81 1.43 11.63 6.07
C GLU A 81 0.92 10.78 7.24
N TRP A 82 1.62 9.70 7.60
CA TRP A 82 1.21 8.80 8.69
C TRP A 82 0.78 9.57 9.94
N GLN A 83 1.46 10.66 10.27
CA GLN A 83 1.07 11.54 11.38
C GLN A 83 -0.32 12.14 11.21
N ARG A 84 -0.74 12.48 10.00
CA ARG A 84 -2.08 13.00 9.71
C ARG A 84 -3.15 11.91 9.73
N GLN A 85 -2.82 10.70 9.29
CA GLN A 85 -3.72 9.55 9.41
C GLN A 85 -3.85 9.11 10.87
N LEU A 86 -2.76 9.13 11.62
CA LEU A 86 -2.72 8.74 13.02
C LEU A 86 -3.35 9.78 13.96
N THR A 87 -3.42 11.06 13.57
CA THR A 87 -4.22 12.06 14.31
C THR A 87 -5.73 11.75 14.26
N SER A 88 -6.20 11.03 13.23
CA SER A 88 -7.58 10.51 13.19
C SER A 88 -7.76 9.14 13.86
N GLY A 89 -6.68 8.55 14.43
CA GLY A 89 -6.67 7.26 15.13
C GLY A 89 -6.39 6.06 14.23
N LEU A 90 -5.83 5.01 14.83
CA LEU A 90 -5.53 3.73 14.18
C LEU A 90 -6.79 3.05 13.64
N LYS A 91 -7.91 3.15 14.38
CA LYS A 91 -9.23 2.65 13.97
C LYS A 91 -9.69 3.26 12.65
N SER A 92 -9.57 4.58 12.50
CA SER A 92 -9.97 5.29 11.27
C SER A 92 -9.23 4.76 10.03
N HIS A 93 -7.94 4.50 10.16
CA HIS A 93 -7.15 3.87 9.09
C HIS A 93 -7.66 2.46 8.76
N GLN A 94 -7.96 1.63 9.77
CA GLN A 94 -8.50 0.29 9.54
C GLN A 94 -9.88 0.31 8.85
N VAL A 95 -10.75 1.28 9.15
CA VAL A 95 -12.04 1.46 8.47
C VAL A 95 -11.85 1.74 6.98
N LYS A 96 -10.96 2.67 6.61
CA LYS A 96 -10.65 2.97 5.21
C LYS A 96 -10.15 1.73 4.45
N LEU A 97 -9.29 0.92 5.08
CA LEU A 97 -8.83 -0.35 4.51
C LEU A 97 -9.98 -1.35 4.37
N THR A 98 -10.97 -1.35 5.26
CA THR A 98 -12.14 -2.22 5.17
C THR A 98 -12.96 -1.90 3.91
N GLU A 99 -13.23 -0.63 3.66
CA GLU A 99 -13.95 -0.17 2.46
C GLU A 99 -13.21 -0.51 1.17
N LEU A 100 -11.89 -0.30 1.15
CA LEU A 100 -11.04 -0.66 0.03
C LEU A 100 -11.06 -2.16 -0.24
N ASN A 101 -10.87 -2.96 0.81
CA ASN A 101 -10.85 -4.41 0.70
C ASN A 101 -12.21 -5.01 0.31
N ALA A 102 -13.32 -4.36 0.67
CA ALA A 102 -14.66 -4.81 0.30
C ALA A 102 -14.85 -4.85 -1.22
N ARG A 103 -14.35 -3.85 -1.95
CA ARG A 103 -14.46 -3.75 -3.41
C ARG A 103 -13.39 -4.53 -4.19
N THR A 104 -12.21 -4.78 -3.58
CA THR A 104 -11.11 -5.51 -4.21
C THR A 104 -11.45 -6.99 -4.37
N ARG A 105 -11.13 -7.58 -5.51
CA ARG A 105 -11.35 -9.01 -5.81
C ARG A 105 -10.06 -9.83 -5.79
N PHE A 106 -8.95 -9.26 -6.23
CA PHE A 106 -7.67 -9.95 -6.27
C PHE A 106 -6.61 -9.17 -5.49
N PHE A 107 -6.05 -9.82 -4.48
CA PHE A 107 -5.02 -9.30 -3.61
C PHE A 107 -3.70 -10.00 -3.91
N ARG A 108 -2.69 -9.25 -4.32
CA ARG A 108 -1.31 -9.70 -4.44
C ARG A 108 -0.48 -8.93 -3.43
N VAL A 109 0.07 -9.63 -2.48
CA VAL A 109 0.73 -9.04 -1.31
C VAL A 109 2.11 -9.62 -1.17
N PHE A 110 3.12 -8.77 -1.23
CA PHE A 110 4.49 -9.12 -0.87
C PHE A 110 4.87 -8.45 0.44
N GLU A 111 5.36 -9.24 1.41
CA GLU A 111 5.82 -8.72 2.70
C GLU A 111 7.15 -9.36 3.10
N PRO A 112 8.22 -8.56 3.21
CA PRO A 112 9.55 -9.06 3.57
C PRO A 112 9.82 -9.09 5.08
N THR A 113 9.02 -8.41 5.92
CA THR A 113 9.39 -8.12 7.31
C THR A 113 8.38 -8.52 8.36
N PHE A 114 7.09 -8.51 8.08
CA PHE A 114 6.05 -8.84 9.07
C PHE A 114 4.85 -9.54 8.42
N VAL A 115 4.05 -10.19 9.24
CA VAL A 115 2.83 -10.87 8.76
C VAL A 115 1.82 -9.83 8.27
N PRO A 116 1.28 -9.94 7.03
CA PRO A 116 0.24 -9.05 6.51
C PRO A 116 -0.98 -8.96 7.42
N GLY A 117 -1.59 -7.80 7.56
CA GLY A 117 -2.70 -7.56 8.47
C GLY A 117 -3.90 -8.49 8.30
N LEU A 118 -4.16 -8.98 7.08
CA LEU A 118 -5.23 -9.95 6.81
C LEU A 118 -4.92 -11.35 7.37
N LEU A 119 -3.66 -11.67 7.66
CA LEU A 119 -3.26 -12.98 8.16
C LEU A 119 -2.95 -12.99 9.66
N GLN A 120 -3.05 -11.83 10.35
CA GLN A 120 -2.65 -11.69 11.75
C GLN A 120 -3.70 -12.28 12.71
N ILE A 121 -3.23 -12.85 13.84
CA ILE A 121 -4.06 -13.10 15.01
C ILE A 121 -4.22 -11.80 15.84
N PRO A 122 -5.24 -11.71 16.74
CA PRO A 122 -5.47 -10.51 17.56
C PRO A 122 -4.24 -10.06 18.34
N ASP A 123 -3.54 -10.98 19.01
CA ASP A 123 -2.38 -10.67 19.84
C ASP A 123 -1.21 -10.13 18.99
N TYR A 124 -0.92 -10.74 17.84
CA TYR A 124 0.11 -10.23 16.94
C TYR A 124 -0.25 -8.83 16.41
N ALA A 125 -1.50 -8.61 16.03
CA ALA A 125 -1.99 -7.31 15.60
C ALA A 125 -1.83 -6.24 16.68
N ARG A 126 -2.13 -6.60 17.96
CA ARG A 126 -1.94 -5.74 19.13
C ARG A 126 -0.48 -5.30 19.27
N PHE A 127 0.46 -6.25 19.25
CA PHE A 127 1.90 -5.93 19.32
C PHE A 127 2.34 -5.00 18.19
N ARG A 128 1.83 -5.20 16.97
CA ARG A 128 2.15 -4.34 15.84
C ARG A 128 1.59 -2.92 16.03
N PHE A 129 0.36 -2.77 16.52
CA PHE A 129 -0.22 -1.46 16.81
C PHE A 129 0.48 -0.76 17.97
N GLU A 130 0.88 -1.49 19.01
CA GLU A 130 1.65 -0.93 20.13
C GLU A 130 3.03 -0.44 19.70
N GLN A 131 3.72 -1.18 18.82
CA GLN A 131 4.99 -0.76 18.24
C GLN A 131 4.82 0.52 17.42
N SER A 132 3.83 0.57 16.53
CA SER A 132 3.50 1.76 15.75
C SER A 132 3.11 2.92 16.68
N GLY A 133 2.28 2.66 17.67
CA GLY A 133 1.86 3.66 18.66
C GLY A 133 3.02 4.27 19.45
N ARG A 134 4.05 3.48 19.78
CA ARG A 134 5.29 3.99 20.42
C ARG A 134 6.09 4.89 19.50
N VAL A 135 6.22 4.52 18.24
CA VAL A 135 6.97 5.30 17.24
C VAL A 135 6.28 6.62 16.91
N PHE A 136 4.95 6.59 16.76
CA PHE A 136 4.17 7.74 16.29
C PHE A 136 3.43 8.52 17.40
N GLY A 137 3.54 8.09 18.65
CA GLY A 137 2.91 8.78 19.79
C GLY A 137 1.39 8.57 19.91
N VAL A 138 0.81 7.57 19.22
CA VAL A 138 -0.64 7.30 19.20
C VAL A 138 -0.96 6.01 19.93
N ARG A 139 -1.76 6.08 21.03
CA ARG A 139 -2.04 4.91 21.87
C ARG A 139 -3.51 4.71 22.27
N HIS A 140 -4.44 5.52 21.79
CA HIS A 140 -5.76 5.59 22.43
C HIS A 140 -6.84 4.69 21.83
N ASP A 141 -6.61 4.01 20.71
CA ASP A 141 -7.65 3.22 20.05
C ASP A 141 -7.14 1.86 19.55
N ILE A 142 -6.14 1.28 20.25
CA ILE A 142 -5.51 0.01 19.85
C ILE A 142 -6.53 -1.13 19.84
N ASP A 143 -7.39 -1.23 20.88
CA ASP A 143 -8.38 -2.30 20.99
C ASP A 143 -9.38 -2.26 19.82
N GLU A 144 -9.88 -1.08 19.52
CA GLU A 144 -10.80 -0.87 18.38
C GLU A 144 -10.10 -1.11 17.04
N ALA A 145 -8.83 -0.74 16.91
CA ALA A 145 -8.05 -1.00 15.70
C ALA A 145 -7.81 -2.50 15.50
N VAL A 146 -7.49 -3.24 16.58
CA VAL A 146 -7.37 -4.70 16.56
C VAL A 146 -8.71 -5.32 16.16
N TYR A 147 -9.79 -4.96 16.84
CA TYR A 147 -11.14 -5.45 16.51
C TYR A 147 -11.48 -5.23 15.03
N THR A 148 -11.32 -4.01 14.53
CA THR A 148 -11.61 -3.67 13.13
C THR A 148 -10.73 -4.45 12.16
N ARG A 149 -9.43 -4.68 12.49
CA ARG A 149 -8.52 -5.51 11.67
C ARG A 149 -9.00 -6.95 11.61
N ILE A 150 -9.42 -7.53 12.72
CA ILE A 150 -9.89 -8.93 12.75
C ILE A 150 -11.21 -9.07 12.01
N GLN A 151 -12.17 -8.16 12.19
CA GLN A 151 -13.41 -8.16 11.42
C GLN A 151 -13.16 -8.08 9.91
N ARG A 152 -12.19 -7.26 9.48
CA ARG A 152 -11.81 -7.16 8.07
C ARG A 152 -11.31 -8.47 7.46
N GLN A 153 -10.80 -9.40 8.26
CA GLN A 153 -10.33 -10.70 7.77
C GLN A 153 -11.45 -11.62 7.28
N GLU A 154 -12.72 -11.31 7.53
CA GLU A 154 -13.86 -12.07 6.99
C GLU A 154 -13.84 -12.16 5.47
N ILE A 155 -13.18 -11.21 4.79
CA ILE A 155 -13.02 -11.27 3.33
C ILE A 155 -12.22 -12.49 2.85
N LEU A 156 -11.36 -13.09 3.70
CA LEU A 156 -10.61 -14.31 3.35
C LEU A 156 -11.52 -15.51 3.08
N TYR A 157 -12.74 -15.51 3.61
CA TYR A 157 -13.72 -16.57 3.45
C TYR A 157 -14.75 -16.28 2.35
N ARG A 158 -14.56 -15.21 1.58
CA ARG A 158 -15.40 -14.84 0.44
C ARG A 158 -14.91 -15.55 -0.82
N PRO A 159 -15.69 -16.46 -1.43
CA PRO A 159 -15.24 -17.29 -2.55
C PRO A 159 -14.96 -16.49 -3.83
N GLU A 160 -15.56 -15.31 -3.98
CA GLU A 160 -15.33 -14.40 -5.11
C GLU A 160 -14.01 -13.63 -5.03
N LYS A 161 -13.31 -13.69 -3.89
CA LYS A 161 -12.03 -13.02 -3.68
C LYS A 161 -10.87 -14.00 -3.78
N ARG A 162 -9.76 -13.55 -4.32
CA ARG A 162 -8.52 -14.32 -4.46
C ARG A 162 -7.37 -13.60 -3.78
N PHE A 163 -6.54 -14.36 -3.11
CA PHE A 163 -5.39 -13.85 -2.34
C PHE A 163 -4.13 -14.60 -2.75
N HIS A 164 -3.10 -13.86 -3.10
CA HIS A 164 -1.78 -14.39 -3.33
C HIS A 164 -0.79 -13.62 -2.45
N PHE A 165 -0.38 -14.26 -1.36
CA PHE A 165 0.62 -13.73 -0.45
C PHE A 165 1.97 -14.35 -0.76
N VAL A 166 3.01 -13.53 -0.81
CA VAL A 166 4.41 -13.93 -0.89
C VAL A 166 5.13 -13.29 0.28
N LEU A 167 5.66 -14.12 1.17
CA LEU A 167 6.40 -13.68 2.35
C LEU A 167 7.84 -14.16 2.23
N THR A 168 8.78 -13.41 2.81
CA THR A 168 10.13 -13.94 3.02
C THR A 168 10.16 -14.80 4.29
N GLU A 169 11.10 -15.72 4.40
CA GLU A 169 11.31 -16.51 5.61
C GLU A 169 11.63 -15.63 6.83
N ALA A 170 12.17 -14.44 6.63
CA ALA A 170 12.43 -13.48 7.70
C ALA A 170 11.15 -13.12 8.49
N VAL A 171 9.99 -13.06 7.80
CA VAL A 171 8.68 -12.81 8.43
C VAL A 171 8.37 -13.86 9.52
N LEU A 172 8.80 -15.10 9.32
CA LEU A 172 8.56 -16.21 10.23
C LEU A 172 9.52 -16.19 11.45
N ARG A 173 10.60 -15.40 11.39
CA ARG A 173 11.72 -15.47 12.33
C ARG A 173 11.99 -14.19 13.10
N TYR A 174 11.57 -13.02 12.61
CA TYR A 174 11.77 -11.75 13.31
C TYR A 174 11.04 -11.74 14.66
N ARG A 175 11.78 -11.38 15.72
CA ARG A 175 11.28 -11.30 17.10
C ARG A 175 10.50 -10.01 17.34
N LEU A 176 9.37 -9.84 16.64
CA LEU A 176 8.49 -8.67 16.74
C LEU A 176 7.47 -8.77 17.88
N CYS A 177 7.29 -9.97 18.44
CA CYS A 177 6.35 -10.25 19.53
C CYS A 177 6.90 -11.39 20.41
N PRO A 178 6.31 -11.69 21.58
CA PRO A 178 6.67 -12.84 22.40
C PRO A 178 6.52 -14.17 21.66
N ALA A 179 7.34 -15.17 22.04
CA ALA A 179 7.36 -16.47 21.38
C ALA A 179 5.97 -17.15 21.35
N ALA A 180 5.23 -17.12 22.44
CA ALA A 180 3.89 -17.71 22.51
C ALA A 180 2.92 -17.10 21.47
N VAL A 181 3.00 -15.78 21.27
CA VAL A 181 2.18 -15.08 20.26
C VAL A 181 2.61 -15.48 18.85
N MET A 182 3.93 -15.55 18.60
CA MET A 182 4.42 -15.93 17.28
C MET A 182 4.07 -17.37 16.93
N LEU A 183 4.11 -18.31 17.86
CA LEU A 183 3.67 -19.69 17.65
C LEU A 183 2.20 -19.75 17.22
N GLY A 184 1.30 -19.04 17.89
CA GLY A 184 -0.11 -18.93 17.46
C GLY A 184 -0.26 -18.27 16.10
N GLN A 185 0.59 -17.30 15.79
CA GLN A 185 0.60 -16.65 14.47
C GLN A 185 1.06 -17.60 13.36
N LEU A 186 2.06 -18.43 13.61
CA LEU A 186 2.55 -19.42 12.64
C LEU A 186 1.49 -20.51 12.37
N ASP A 187 0.81 -20.99 13.42
CA ASP A 187 -0.32 -21.92 13.29
C ASP A 187 -1.46 -21.32 12.44
N ARG A 188 -1.78 -20.04 12.65
CA ARG A 188 -2.74 -19.30 11.83
C ARG A 188 -2.34 -19.26 10.36
N LEU A 189 -1.05 -19.04 10.04
CA LEU A 189 -0.56 -19.05 8.65
C LEU A 189 -0.73 -20.42 7.99
N VAL A 190 -0.44 -21.51 8.71
CA VAL A 190 -0.69 -22.88 8.24
C VAL A 190 -2.16 -23.07 7.91
N SER A 191 -3.05 -22.70 8.84
CA SER A 191 -4.50 -22.84 8.67
C SER A 191 -5.03 -22.05 7.47
N LEU A 192 -4.63 -20.79 7.33
CA LEU A 192 -5.06 -19.93 6.22
C LEU A 192 -4.51 -20.38 4.86
N SER A 193 -3.31 -21.01 4.84
CA SER A 193 -2.72 -21.55 3.60
C SER A 193 -3.52 -22.73 3.01
N MET A 194 -4.49 -23.28 3.74
CA MET A 194 -5.36 -24.36 3.29
C MET A 194 -6.67 -23.85 2.66
N LEU A 195 -6.97 -22.55 2.76
CA LEU A 195 -8.14 -21.99 2.11
C LEU A 195 -7.98 -22.04 0.58
N PRO A 196 -9.01 -22.46 -0.18
CA PRO A 196 -8.90 -22.68 -1.62
C PRO A 196 -8.62 -21.41 -2.43
N ASN A 197 -8.99 -20.26 -1.90
CA ASN A 197 -8.80 -18.95 -2.52
C ASN A 197 -7.56 -18.19 -1.99
N VAL A 198 -6.76 -18.84 -1.12
CA VAL A 198 -5.52 -18.28 -0.57
C VAL A 198 -4.31 -19.05 -1.09
N LYS A 199 -3.44 -18.39 -1.82
CA LYS A 199 -2.13 -18.89 -2.23
C LYS A 199 -1.07 -18.22 -1.36
N LEU A 200 -0.34 -19.00 -0.55
CA LEU A 200 0.72 -18.52 0.33
C LEU A 200 2.07 -19.08 -0.12
N GLY A 201 2.97 -18.20 -0.56
CA GLY A 201 4.35 -18.52 -0.92
C GLY A 201 5.32 -18.02 0.15
N ILE A 202 6.37 -18.82 0.41
CA ILE A 202 7.48 -18.45 1.29
C ILE A 202 8.78 -18.49 0.50
N ILE A 203 9.50 -17.37 0.45
CA ILE A 203 10.85 -17.30 -0.12
C ILE A 203 11.83 -17.55 1.03
N GLY A 204 12.49 -18.72 0.99
CA GLY A 204 13.46 -19.14 2.00
C GLY A 204 14.76 -18.35 1.93
N PHE A 205 15.54 -18.35 3.01
CA PHE A 205 16.84 -17.64 3.07
C PHE A 205 17.87 -18.16 2.04
N GLY A 206 17.73 -19.40 1.57
CA GLY A 206 18.63 -19.98 0.57
C GLY A 206 18.27 -19.64 -0.88
N VAL A 207 17.18 -18.91 -1.11
CA VAL A 207 16.71 -18.54 -2.44
C VAL A 207 17.48 -17.32 -2.95
N ALA A 208 18.01 -17.41 -4.17
CA ALA A 208 18.60 -16.26 -4.85
C ALA A 208 17.48 -15.38 -5.43
N TYR A 209 17.60 -14.07 -5.24
CA TYR A 209 16.62 -13.12 -5.73
C TYR A 209 17.05 -12.49 -7.05
N ASP A 210 16.20 -12.52 -8.08
CA ASP A 210 16.38 -11.72 -9.30
C ASP A 210 16.02 -10.26 -9.08
N VAL A 211 15.09 -9.99 -8.14
CA VAL A 211 14.66 -8.66 -7.74
C VAL A 211 14.81 -8.52 -6.24
N ALA A 212 15.56 -7.53 -5.79
CA ALA A 212 15.76 -7.27 -4.37
C ALA A 212 14.43 -7.00 -3.65
N PRO A 213 14.17 -7.63 -2.48
CA PRO A 213 12.94 -7.43 -1.71
C PRO A 213 12.98 -6.12 -0.92
N SER A 214 13.00 -4.98 -1.63
CA SER A 214 13.29 -3.66 -1.06
C SER A 214 12.28 -3.19 -0.02
N HIS A 215 10.98 -3.51 -0.22
CA HIS A 215 9.88 -3.13 0.69
C HIS A 215 8.66 -4.01 0.43
N GLY A 216 7.75 -4.06 1.42
CA GLY A 216 6.44 -4.68 1.27
C GLY A 216 5.50 -3.83 0.41
N PHE A 217 4.57 -4.48 -0.28
CA PHE A 217 3.52 -3.79 -1.03
C PHE A 217 2.29 -4.67 -1.22
N TRP A 218 1.16 -4.00 -1.43
CA TRP A 218 -0.11 -4.60 -1.76
C TRP A 218 -0.54 -4.13 -3.15
N LEU A 219 -0.73 -5.05 -4.08
CA LEU A 219 -1.30 -4.76 -5.38
C LEU A 219 -2.75 -5.28 -5.37
N LEU A 220 -3.70 -4.36 -5.47
CA LEU A 220 -5.13 -4.59 -5.36
C LEU A 220 -5.75 -4.52 -6.75
N ASP A 221 -6.33 -5.62 -7.19
CA ASP A 221 -6.70 -5.84 -8.58
C ASP A 221 -5.49 -5.52 -9.50
N ASP A 222 -5.60 -4.74 -10.54
CA ASP A 222 -4.48 -4.24 -11.35
C ASP A 222 -4.44 -2.71 -11.35
N ASP A 223 -5.17 -2.07 -10.45
CA ASP A 223 -5.43 -0.63 -10.50
C ASP A 223 -4.81 0.16 -9.33
N ARG A 224 -4.31 -0.51 -8.29
CA ARG A 224 -3.75 0.19 -7.13
C ARG A 224 -2.64 -0.57 -6.44
N VAL A 225 -1.56 0.14 -6.14
CA VAL A 225 -0.48 -0.33 -5.26
C VAL A 225 -0.46 0.48 -3.97
N MET A 226 -0.34 -0.21 -2.85
CA MET A 226 -0.14 0.40 -1.54
C MET A 226 1.23 -0.01 -1.01
N VAL A 227 2.02 0.97 -0.56
CA VAL A 227 3.33 0.77 0.08
C VAL A 227 3.35 1.55 1.39
N GLU A 228 3.60 0.85 2.49
CA GLU A 228 3.78 1.48 3.80
C GLU A 228 5.26 1.78 4.04
N THR A 229 5.56 3.03 4.41
CA THR A 229 6.88 3.48 4.87
C THR A 229 6.78 4.02 6.29
N PHE A 230 7.91 4.34 6.93
CA PHE A 230 7.88 4.96 8.27
C PHE A 230 7.20 6.33 8.31
N SER A 231 7.22 7.08 7.23
CA SER A 231 6.73 8.46 7.20
C SER A 231 5.46 8.65 6.38
N ALA A 232 5.06 7.66 5.57
CA ALA A 232 3.94 7.79 4.65
C ALA A 232 3.39 6.43 4.18
N GLU A 233 2.12 6.42 3.80
CA GLU A 233 1.54 5.40 2.94
C GLU A 233 1.50 5.95 1.52
N LEU A 234 2.10 5.22 0.56
CA LEU A 234 2.02 5.54 -0.85
C LEU A 234 0.85 4.75 -1.44
N ASN A 235 -0.05 5.46 -2.13
CA ASN A 235 -1.12 4.87 -2.89
C ASN A 235 -0.90 5.22 -4.37
N LEU A 236 -0.39 4.25 -5.15
CA LEU A 236 -0.02 4.41 -6.55
C LEU A 236 -1.14 3.86 -7.42
N ALA A 237 -1.61 4.63 -8.39
CA ALA A 237 -2.73 4.26 -9.25
C ALA A 237 -2.46 4.59 -10.74
N GLN A 238 -1.24 5.02 -11.09
CA GLN A 238 -0.87 5.20 -12.49
C GLN A 238 -0.64 3.84 -13.14
N PRO A 239 -1.13 3.60 -14.36
CA PRO A 239 -0.96 2.31 -15.06
C PRO A 239 0.49 1.84 -15.11
N GLN A 240 1.44 2.73 -15.36
CA GLN A 240 2.87 2.43 -15.42
C GLN A 240 3.42 1.92 -14.07
N GLU A 241 2.91 2.47 -12.94
CA GLU A 241 3.31 2.06 -11.59
C GLU A 241 2.68 0.71 -11.24
N THR A 242 1.38 0.52 -11.49
CA THR A 242 0.70 -0.75 -11.19
C THR A 242 1.25 -1.89 -12.04
N GLU A 243 1.56 -1.64 -13.33
CA GLU A 243 2.24 -2.61 -14.19
C GLU A 243 3.64 -2.96 -13.69
N LEU A 244 4.43 -1.96 -13.25
CA LEU A 244 5.75 -2.20 -12.68
C LEU A 244 5.67 -3.13 -11.46
N TYR A 245 4.79 -2.82 -10.50
CA TYR A 245 4.60 -3.65 -9.30
C TYR A 245 4.01 -5.02 -9.64
N GLY A 246 3.18 -5.11 -10.67
CA GLY A 246 2.67 -6.37 -11.21
C GLY A 246 3.80 -7.27 -11.73
N ARG A 247 4.74 -6.72 -12.48
CA ARG A 247 5.95 -7.45 -12.96
C ARG A 247 6.85 -7.87 -11.80
N ILE A 248 7.10 -6.96 -10.85
CA ILE A 248 7.90 -7.27 -9.64
C ILE A 248 7.25 -8.40 -8.85
N PHE A 249 5.93 -8.32 -8.60
CA PHE A 249 5.22 -9.39 -7.89
C PHE A 249 5.31 -10.72 -8.63
N ALA A 250 5.14 -10.73 -9.95
CA ALA A 250 5.26 -11.95 -10.76
C ALA A 250 6.65 -12.59 -10.61
N GLN A 251 7.72 -11.82 -10.68
CA GLN A 251 9.09 -12.32 -10.48
C GLN A 251 9.28 -12.89 -9.06
N LEU A 252 8.86 -12.17 -8.01
CA LEU A 252 8.94 -12.66 -6.63
C LEU A 252 8.10 -13.93 -6.41
N ALA A 253 6.91 -14.01 -7.02
CA ALA A 253 5.98 -15.12 -6.88
C ALA A 253 6.38 -16.37 -7.68
N THR A 254 7.36 -16.27 -8.58
CA THR A 254 7.87 -17.35 -9.42
C THR A 254 9.38 -17.55 -9.31
N VAL A 255 10.05 -16.88 -8.37
CA VAL A 255 11.48 -17.04 -8.16
C VAL A 255 11.81 -18.51 -7.90
N GLU A 256 12.90 -18.99 -8.50
CA GLU A 256 13.32 -20.37 -8.35
C GLU A 256 13.58 -20.70 -6.87
N GLY A 257 12.96 -21.77 -6.37
CA GLY A 257 13.06 -22.18 -4.96
C GLY A 257 12.01 -21.55 -4.02
N ILE A 258 11.09 -20.72 -4.51
CA ILE A 258 9.95 -20.31 -3.68
C ILE A 258 9.10 -21.53 -3.30
N SER A 259 8.70 -21.61 -2.04
CA SER A 259 7.91 -22.72 -1.49
C SER A 259 6.43 -22.37 -1.44
N TYR A 260 5.57 -23.25 -1.94
CA TYR A 260 4.12 -23.19 -1.86
C TYR A 260 3.51 -24.43 -1.22
N GLY A 261 2.26 -24.39 -0.81
CA GLY A 261 1.48 -25.54 -0.35
C GLY A 261 2.19 -26.30 0.79
N ARG A 262 2.50 -27.57 0.59
CA ARG A 262 3.15 -28.43 1.61
C ARG A 262 4.53 -27.92 2.00
N GLU A 263 5.32 -27.46 1.04
CA GLU A 263 6.69 -26.96 1.29
C GLU A 263 6.68 -25.68 2.09
N ALA A 264 5.79 -24.73 1.77
CA ALA A 264 5.60 -23.51 2.56
C ALA A 264 5.20 -23.85 4.01
N ARG A 265 4.25 -24.76 4.21
CA ARG A 265 3.87 -25.22 5.55
C ARG A 265 5.01 -25.87 6.30
N SER A 266 5.87 -26.65 5.63
CA SER A 266 7.07 -27.22 6.24
C SER A 266 8.04 -26.14 6.73
N LEU A 267 8.25 -25.05 5.98
CA LEU A 267 9.07 -23.92 6.42
C LEU A 267 8.46 -23.22 7.63
N ILE A 268 7.13 -23.02 7.63
CA ILE A 268 6.43 -22.42 8.77
C ILE A 268 6.57 -23.31 10.02
N THR A 269 6.43 -24.63 9.89
CA THR A 269 6.58 -25.58 11.01
C THR A 269 8.01 -25.58 11.55
N LYS A 270 9.03 -25.60 10.68
CA LYS A 270 10.43 -25.50 11.10
C LYS A 270 10.72 -24.17 11.83
N ALA A 271 10.09 -23.06 11.40
CA ALA A 271 10.20 -21.81 12.13
C ALA A 271 9.55 -21.91 13.52
N ALA A 272 8.37 -22.55 13.62
CA ALA A 272 7.71 -22.76 14.90
C ALA A 272 8.55 -23.58 15.87
N GLU A 273 9.23 -24.65 15.42
CA GLU A 273 10.15 -25.45 16.25
C GLU A 273 11.26 -24.58 16.87
N GLN A 274 11.82 -23.64 16.12
CA GLN A 274 12.82 -22.70 16.65
C GLN A 274 12.22 -21.74 17.68
N TRP A 275 10.98 -21.30 17.49
CA TRP A 275 10.30 -20.41 18.44
C TRP A 275 10.04 -21.07 19.79
N THR A 276 9.93 -22.40 19.86
CA THR A 276 9.77 -23.12 21.14
C THR A 276 10.98 -22.95 22.05
N THR A 277 12.18 -22.74 21.49
CA THR A 277 13.41 -22.52 22.28
C THR A 277 13.43 -21.18 23.01
N TYR A 278 12.54 -20.25 22.64
CA TYR A 278 12.40 -18.93 23.27
C TYR A 278 11.25 -18.87 24.28
N LEU A 279 10.54 -19.96 24.51
CA LEU A 279 9.56 -20.03 25.58
C LEU A 279 10.29 -20.08 26.95
N PRO A 280 9.74 -19.43 28.00
CA PRO A 280 10.30 -19.57 29.31
C PRO A 280 10.23 -21.05 29.77
N GLU A 281 11.28 -21.51 30.43
CA GLU A 281 11.24 -22.81 31.12
C GLU A 281 10.06 -22.84 32.08
N ARG A 282 9.32 -23.94 32.05
CA ARG A 282 8.14 -24.12 32.92
C ARG A 282 8.54 -24.38 34.33
#